data_83edd5e9b6020936de628403ab60ef7c
#
_entry.id   83edd5e9b6020936de628403ab60ef7c
#
_cell.length_a   1.000
_cell.length_b   1.000
_cell.length_c   1.000
_cell.angle_alpha   90.00
_cell.angle_beta   90.00
_cell.angle_gamma   90.00
#
_symmetry.space_group_name_H-M   'P 1'
#
loop_
_entity.id
_entity.type
_entity.pdbx_description
1 polymer ?
#
loop_
_entity_poly.entity_id
_entity_poly.type
_entity_poly.pdbx_seq_one_letter_code
_entity_poly.pdbx_strand_id
1 'polypeptide(L)'
;MKQINFRKNEKITVGLILLLLCIFLAVLVPALSPWTSTEMHADIRNQGISFSHPFGTDKFGRDLFVRVWCGVRISLCVGLASALLNGALGVLYGAASGYAGKTADNILMRIADIVASVPSLLYVILIMMVLGANEVSILVGLCISGWIETARIVRGEVMRIKDCLLYTSDAADDSLRV
;
A
#
# COMPACT_ATOMS: atom_id res chain seq x y z
N MET A 1 23.87 21.63 -15.76
CA MET A 1 22.58 21.21 -15.16
C MET A 1 21.82 20.09 -15.87
N LYS A 2 22.19 19.62 -17.06
CA LYS A 2 21.48 18.57 -17.83
C LYS A 2 21.86 17.11 -17.48
N GLN A 3 23.00 16.86 -16.86
CA GLN A 3 23.47 15.49 -16.58
C GLN A 3 22.79 14.82 -15.36
N ILE A 4 22.23 15.57 -14.43
CA ILE A 4 21.60 15.02 -13.22
C ILE A 4 20.26 14.34 -13.55
N ASN A 5 19.57 14.76 -14.61
CA ASN A 5 18.29 14.20 -15.03
C ASN A 5 18.40 12.82 -15.71
N PHE A 6 19.45 12.54 -16.47
CA PHE A 6 19.61 11.26 -17.17
C PHE A 6 19.78 10.09 -16.20
N ARG A 7 20.65 10.21 -15.20
CA ARG A 7 20.86 9.15 -14.18
C ARG A 7 19.64 8.89 -13.29
N LYS A 8 18.81 9.88 -13.06
CA LYS A 8 17.57 9.74 -12.30
C LYS A 8 16.52 8.95 -13.10
N ASN A 9 16.43 9.22 -14.40
CA ASN A 9 15.51 8.51 -15.30
C ASN A 9 15.89 7.04 -15.49
N GLU A 10 17.17 6.70 -15.58
CA GLU A 10 17.63 5.30 -15.70
C GLU A 10 17.22 4.45 -14.48
N LYS A 11 17.39 4.97 -13.27
CA LYS A 11 17.00 4.25 -12.05
C LYS A 11 15.49 4.04 -11.96
N ILE A 12 14.70 5.03 -12.35
CA ILE A 12 13.24 4.93 -12.38
C ILE A 12 12.81 3.89 -13.43
N THR A 13 13.45 3.92 -14.60
CA THR A 13 13.16 2.96 -15.68
C THR A 13 13.49 1.54 -15.27
N VAL A 14 14.66 1.31 -14.66
CA VAL A 14 15.04 -0.02 -14.14
C VAL A 14 14.05 -0.51 -13.09
N GLY A 15 13.67 0.33 -12.13
CA GLY A 15 12.68 0.00 -11.11
C GLY A 15 11.31 -0.37 -11.70
N LEU A 16 10.86 0.38 -12.72
CA LEU A 16 9.61 0.11 -13.41
C LEU A 16 9.66 -1.21 -14.19
N ILE A 17 10.77 -1.49 -14.88
CA ILE A 17 10.98 -2.75 -15.60
C ILE A 17 10.94 -3.94 -14.63
N LEU A 18 11.63 -3.84 -13.48
CA LEU A 18 11.62 -4.90 -12.47
C LEU A 18 10.21 -5.13 -11.91
N LEU A 19 9.47 -4.06 -11.63
CA LEU A 19 8.09 -4.16 -11.16
C LEU A 19 7.19 -4.84 -12.18
N LEU A 20 7.27 -4.43 -13.45
CA LEU A 20 6.49 -5.04 -14.54
C LEU A 20 6.88 -6.50 -14.75
N LEU A 21 8.15 -6.84 -14.63
CA LEU A 21 8.62 -8.22 -14.70
C LEU A 21 8.05 -9.05 -13.54
N CYS A 22 8.04 -8.53 -12.31
CA CYS A 22 7.43 -9.21 -11.16
C CYS A 22 5.93 -9.43 -11.37
N ILE A 23 5.20 -8.42 -11.85
CA ILE A 23 3.76 -8.56 -12.16
C ILE A 23 3.54 -9.61 -13.24
N PHE A 24 4.33 -9.57 -14.31
CA PHE A 24 4.24 -10.51 -15.41
C PHE A 24 4.47 -11.96 -14.95
N LEU A 25 5.53 -12.21 -14.18
CA LEU A 25 5.84 -13.52 -13.63
C LEU A 25 4.79 -14.00 -12.60
N ALA A 26 4.24 -13.10 -11.79
CA ALA A 26 3.19 -13.42 -10.82
C ALA A 26 1.88 -13.91 -11.49
N VAL A 27 1.65 -13.49 -12.73
CA VAL A 27 0.50 -13.96 -13.53
C VAL A 27 0.88 -15.19 -14.35
N LEU A 28 2.02 -15.14 -15.02
CA LEU A 28 2.42 -16.14 -16.01
C LEU A 28 2.78 -17.49 -15.36
N VAL A 29 3.55 -17.47 -14.26
CA VAL A 29 4.05 -18.70 -13.63
C VAL A 29 2.90 -19.57 -13.10
N PRO A 30 1.94 -19.05 -12.31
CA PRO A 30 0.80 -19.86 -11.87
C PRO A 30 -0.13 -20.31 -13.02
N ALA A 31 -0.18 -19.55 -14.12
CA ALA A 31 -1.04 -19.86 -15.26
C ALA A 31 -0.46 -20.97 -16.17
N LEU A 32 0.86 -21.03 -16.29
CA LEU A 32 1.55 -22.01 -17.15
C LEU A 32 2.04 -23.24 -16.40
N SER A 33 2.11 -23.19 -15.07
CA SER A 33 2.57 -24.32 -14.28
C SER A 33 1.54 -25.45 -14.27
N PRO A 34 1.97 -26.69 -14.44
CA PRO A 34 1.12 -27.87 -14.23
C PRO A 34 0.80 -28.09 -12.73
N TRP A 35 1.53 -27.42 -11.82
CA TRP A 35 1.39 -27.55 -10.38
C TRP A 35 0.52 -26.44 -9.82
N THR A 36 -0.34 -26.77 -8.86
CA THR A 36 -1.12 -25.78 -8.11
C THR A 36 -0.43 -25.41 -6.79
N SER A 37 -0.71 -24.22 -6.27
CA SER A 37 -0.11 -23.73 -5.01
C SER A 37 -0.57 -24.47 -3.75
N THR A 38 -1.68 -25.21 -3.84
CA THR A 38 -2.36 -25.86 -2.69
C THR A 38 -2.35 -27.38 -2.73
N GLU A 39 -2.17 -27.96 -3.91
CA GLU A 39 -2.20 -29.41 -4.12
C GLU A 39 -1.03 -30.09 -3.42
N MET A 40 -1.31 -31.18 -2.70
CA MET A 40 -0.36 -31.91 -1.90
C MET A 40 0.00 -33.24 -2.56
N HIS A 41 1.29 -33.49 -2.75
CA HIS A 41 1.79 -34.71 -3.36
C HIS A 41 2.73 -35.43 -2.39
N ALA A 42 2.27 -36.56 -1.83
CA ALA A 42 3.04 -37.31 -0.84
C ALA A 42 4.38 -37.83 -1.39
N ASP A 43 4.41 -38.12 -2.68
CA ASP A 43 5.55 -38.78 -3.35
C ASP A 43 6.75 -37.85 -3.58
N ILE A 44 6.51 -36.54 -3.58
CA ILE A 44 7.53 -35.52 -3.88
C ILE A 44 7.82 -34.59 -2.69
N ARG A 45 7.63 -35.09 -1.45
CA ARG A 45 7.91 -34.31 -0.24
C ARG A 45 9.39 -34.01 -0.06
N ASN A 46 9.70 -32.76 0.31
CA ASN A 46 11.06 -32.29 0.59
C ASN A 46 12.06 -32.58 -0.56
N GLN A 47 11.61 -32.59 -1.79
CA GLN A 47 12.50 -32.72 -2.93
C GLN A 47 13.35 -31.44 -3.06
N GLY A 48 14.64 -31.62 -3.39
CA GLY A 48 15.54 -30.54 -3.69
C GLY A 48 15.22 -29.84 -5.01
N ILE A 49 16.01 -28.84 -5.35
CA ILE A 49 15.90 -28.08 -6.60
C ILE A 49 16.07 -29.03 -7.79
N SER A 50 15.10 -28.96 -8.74
CA SER A 50 15.10 -29.73 -9.96
C SER A 50 14.49 -28.92 -11.11
N PHE A 51 14.62 -29.39 -12.35
CA PHE A 51 13.97 -28.75 -13.50
C PHE A 51 12.44 -28.72 -13.38
N SER A 52 11.84 -29.74 -12.75
CA SER A 52 10.39 -29.80 -12.50
C SER A 52 9.95 -28.93 -11.31
N HIS A 53 10.84 -28.72 -10.35
CA HIS A 53 10.62 -27.94 -9.14
C HIS A 53 11.79 -26.97 -8.89
N PRO A 54 11.82 -25.78 -9.52
CA PRO A 54 12.96 -24.87 -9.47
C PRO A 54 13.35 -24.41 -8.06
N PHE A 55 12.40 -24.38 -7.11
CA PHE A 55 12.66 -24.08 -5.69
C PHE A 55 12.45 -25.32 -4.79
N GLY A 56 12.30 -26.50 -5.41
CA GLY A 56 11.98 -27.72 -4.68
C GLY A 56 10.56 -27.75 -4.16
N THR A 57 10.27 -28.71 -3.27
CA THR A 57 8.95 -28.92 -2.67
C THR A 57 8.99 -28.84 -1.16
N ASP A 58 7.88 -28.48 -0.54
CA ASP A 58 7.73 -28.42 0.92
C ASP A 58 7.47 -29.80 1.56
N LYS A 59 7.30 -29.83 2.88
CA LYS A 59 6.98 -31.02 3.66
C LYS A 59 5.64 -31.66 3.29
N PHE A 60 4.80 -31.00 2.52
CA PHE A 60 3.53 -31.49 2.03
C PHE A 60 3.60 -31.89 0.55
N GLY A 61 4.76 -31.72 -0.11
CA GLY A 61 4.95 -32.00 -1.53
C GLY A 61 4.39 -30.92 -2.44
N ARG A 62 4.18 -29.68 -1.96
CA ARG A 62 3.70 -28.56 -2.76
C ARG A 62 4.88 -27.86 -3.40
N ASP A 63 4.72 -27.44 -4.66
CA ASP A 63 5.76 -26.72 -5.40
C ASP A 63 5.99 -25.32 -4.81
N LEU A 64 7.23 -25.07 -4.36
CA LEU A 64 7.59 -23.81 -3.74
C LEU A 64 7.68 -22.67 -4.75
N PHE A 65 8.07 -22.92 -6.00
CA PHE A 65 8.18 -21.89 -7.03
C PHE A 65 6.81 -21.31 -7.37
N VAL A 66 5.83 -22.16 -7.62
CA VAL A 66 4.45 -21.72 -7.88
C VAL A 66 3.84 -20.99 -6.68
N ARG A 67 4.10 -21.51 -5.47
CA ARG A 67 3.61 -20.85 -4.24
C ARG A 67 4.16 -19.45 -4.03
N VAL A 68 5.44 -19.22 -4.31
CA VAL A 68 6.06 -17.89 -4.22
C VAL A 68 5.35 -16.94 -5.19
N TRP A 69 5.16 -17.32 -6.44
CA TRP A 69 4.52 -16.42 -7.41
C TRP A 69 3.02 -16.20 -7.15
N CYS A 70 2.30 -17.19 -6.64
CA CYS A 70 0.94 -16.99 -6.12
C CYS A 70 0.93 -16.00 -4.94
N GLY A 71 1.88 -16.12 -4.01
CA GLY A 71 2.04 -15.18 -2.90
C GLY A 71 2.36 -13.76 -3.36
N VAL A 72 3.26 -13.59 -4.34
CA VAL A 72 3.57 -12.29 -4.95
C VAL A 72 2.32 -11.66 -5.57
N ARG A 73 1.50 -12.44 -6.30
CA ARG A 73 0.24 -11.95 -6.87
C ARG A 73 -0.71 -11.43 -5.80
N ILE A 74 -0.94 -12.21 -4.73
CA ILE A 74 -1.81 -11.81 -3.63
C ILE A 74 -1.26 -10.55 -2.94
N SER A 75 0.04 -10.50 -2.65
CA SER A 75 0.69 -9.35 -2.02
C SER A 75 0.57 -8.08 -2.85
N LEU A 76 0.73 -8.17 -4.17
CA LEU A 76 0.55 -7.03 -5.08
C LEU A 76 -0.90 -6.54 -5.11
N CYS A 77 -1.87 -7.47 -5.17
CA CYS A 77 -3.29 -7.11 -5.14
C CYS A 77 -3.68 -6.43 -3.83
N VAL A 78 -3.31 -7.02 -2.68
CA VAL A 78 -3.60 -6.45 -1.36
C VAL A 78 -2.86 -5.12 -1.17
N GLY A 79 -1.58 -5.04 -1.57
CA GLY A 79 -0.79 -3.82 -1.48
C GLY A 79 -1.37 -2.68 -2.31
N LEU A 80 -1.75 -2.93 -3.56
CA LEU A 80 -2.36 -1.92 -4.42
C LEU A 80 -3.74 -1.50 -3.90
N ALA A 81 -4.58 -2.45 -3.53
CA ALA A 81 -5.91 -2.16 -2.99
C ALA A 81 -5.82 -1.35 -1.69
N SER A 82 -4.93 -1.72 -0.76
CA SER A 82 -4.73 -0.97 0.48
C SER A 82 -4.17 0.43 0.22
N ALA A 83 -3.25 0.60 -0.71
CA ALA A 83 -2.70 1.91 -1.08
C ALA A 83 -3.77 2.85 -1.64
N LEU A 84 -4.63 2.34 -2.53
CA LEU A 84 -5.74 3.12 -3.08
C LEU A 84 -6.78 3.50 -2.03
N LEU A 85 -7.20 2.56 -1.19
CA LEU A 85 -8.17 2.80 -0.13
C LEU A 85 -7.63 3.76 0.93
N ASN A 86 -6.43 3.53 1.43
CA ASN A 86 -5.79 4.38 2.41
C ASN A 86 -5.49 5.78 1.84
N GLY A 87 -5.08 5.86 0.58
CA GLY A 87 -4.90 7.12 -0.13
C GLY A 87 -6.19 7.91 -0.23
N ALA A 88 -7.27 7.29 -0.69
CA ALA A 88 -8.58 7.94 -0.81
C ALA A 88 -9.12 8.41 0.55
N LEU A 89 -9.13 7.53 1.56
CA LEU A 89 -9.58 7.87 2.91
C LEU A 89 -8.72 8.97 3.52
N GLY A 90 -7.39 8.87 3.38
CA GLY A 90 -6.46 9.86 3.90
C GLY A 90 -6.62 11.23 3.25
N VAL A 91 -6.81 11.29 1.93
CA VAL A 91 -7.08 12.55 1.22
C VAL A 91 -8.39 13.17 1.69
N LEU A 92 -9.47 12.41 1.75
CA LEU A 92 -10.77 12.92 2.19
C LEU A 92 -10.73 13.41 3.64
N TYR A 93 -10.17 12.61 4.55
CA TYR A 93 -10.09 12.96 5.96
C TYR A 93 -9.16 14.13 6.21
N GLY A 94 -7.98 14.13 5.59
CA GLY A 94 -7.00 15.20 5.71
C GLY A 94 -7.49 16.52 5.13
N ALA A 95 -8.17 16.48 3.98
CA ALA A 95 -8.77 17.67 3.38
C ALA A 95 -9.89 18.23 4.26
N ALA A 96 -10.80 17.37 4.76
CA ALA A 96 -11.86 17.78 5.66
C ALA A 96 -11.30 18.44 6.94
N SER A 97 -10.26 17.85 7.53
CA SER A 97 -9.58 18.37 8.73
C SER A 97 -8.90 19.72 8.45
N GLY A 98 -8.11 19.84 7.38
CA GLY A 98 -7.39 21.06 7.04
C GLY A 98 -8.31 22.22 6.62
N TYR A 99 -9.47 21.92 6.02
CA TYR A 99 -10.46 22.94 5.66
C TYR A 99 -11.32 23.36 6.83
N ALA A 100 -11.60 22.47 7.78
CA ALA A 100 -12.41 22.74 8.97
C ALA A 100 -11.73 23.80 9.85
N GLY A 101 -12.52 24.46 10.68
CA GLY A 101 -12.01 25.41 11.67
C GLY A 101 -11.18 24.68 12.75
N LYS A 102 -10.35 25.45 13.48
CA LYS A 102 -9.38 24.95 14.47
C LYS A 102 -9.94 23.91 15.45
N THR A 103 -11.18 24.07 15.90
CA THR A 103 -11.81 23.15 16.85
C THR A 103 -12.11 21.79 16.20
N ALA A 104 -12.70 21.78 14.99
CA ALA A 104 -13.03 20.56 14.27
C ALA A 104 -11.76 19.81 13.82
N ASP A 105 -10.75 20.54 13.37
CA ASP A 105 -9.44 20.00 13.04
C ASP A 105 -8.80 19.28 14.24
N ASN A 106 -8.80 19.91 15.41
CA ASN A 106 -8.26 19.30 16.63
C ASN A 106 -9.00 18.01 17.02
N ILE A 107 -10.33 17.97 16.87
CA ILE A 107 -11.13 16.78 17.18
C ILE A 107 -10.81 15.66 16.19
N LEU A 108 -10.81 15.95 14.89
CA LEU A 108 -10.50 14.96 13.86
C LEU A 108 -9.10 14.37 14.04
N MET A 109 -8.08 15.23 14.25
CA MET A 109 -6.73 14.73 14.47
C MET A 109 -6.61 13.92 15.76
N ARG A 110 -7.35 14.27 16.82
CA ARG A 110 -7.34 13.48 18.06
C ARG A 110 -7.92 12.08 17.85
N ILE A 111 -8.98 11.95 17.02
CA ILE A 111 -9.53 10.64 16.64
C ILE A 111 -8.47 9.83 15.87
N ALA A 112 -7.81 10.45 14.90
CA ALA A 112 -6.74 9.81 14.16
C ALA A 112 -5.58 9.36 15.07
N ASP A 113 -5.19 10.18 16.06
CA ASP A 113 -4.14 9.85 17.03
C ASP A 113 -4.52 8.66 17.93
N ILE A 114 -5.79 8.56 18.34
CA ILE A 114 -6.29 7.42 19.11
C ILE A 114 -6.18 6.13 18.28
N VAL A 115 -6.59 6.15 17.01
CA VAL A 115 -6.45 5.01 16.12
C VAL A 115 -4.97 4.69 15.87
N ALA A 116 -4.12 5.69 15.65
CA ALA A 116 -2.68 5.50 15.43
C ALA A 116 -1.92 4.98 16.66
N SER A 117 -2.48 5.11 17.86
CA SER A 117 -1.84 4.62 19.10
C SER A 117 -1.73 3.10 19.16
N VAL A 118 -2.57 2.38 18.41
CA VAL A 118 -2.52 0.92 18.32
C VAL A 118 -1.65 0.52 17.12
N PRO A 119 -0.63 -0.33 17.30
CA PRO A 119 0.17 -0.83 16.20
C PRO A 119 -0.69 -1.49 15.10
N SER A 120 -0.46 -1.14 13.84
CA SER A 120 -1.25 -1.65 12.70
C SER A 120 -1.31 -3.18 12.64
N LEU A 121 -0.24 -3.87 13.03
CA LEU A 121 -0.18 -5.33 13.06
C LEU A 121 -1.25 -5.93 14.01
N LEU A 122 -1.55 -5.25 15.13
CA LEU A 122 -2.59 -5.73 16.06
C LEU A 122 -3.98 -5.67 15.41
N TYR A 123 -4.28 -4.64 14.63
CA TYR A 123 -5.54 -4.58 13.87
C TYR A 123 -5.66 -5.75 12.90
N VAL A 124 -4.58 -6.05 12.15
CA VAL A 124 -4.57 -7.18 11.21
C VAL A 124 -4.84 -8.50 11.96
N ILE A 125 -4.15 -8.75 13.07
CA ILE A 125 -4.33 -9.99 13.86
C ILE A 125 -5.75 -10.08 14.40
N LEU A 126 -6.29 -9.02 14.99
CA LEU A 126 -7.64 -9.01 15.54
C LEU A 126 -8.70 -9.27 14.46
N ILE A 127 -8.58 -8.64 13.31
CA ILE A 127 -9.50 -8.84 12.18
C ILE A 127 -9.40 -10.29 11.65
N MET A 128 -8.19 -10.84 11.52
CA MET A 128 -8.01 -12.24 11.13
C MET A 128 -8.59 -13.23 12.13
N MET A 129 -8.60 -12.91 13.42
CA MET A 129 -9.26 -13.76 14.45
C MET A 129 -10.78 -13.76 14.32
N VAL A 130 -11.38 -12.64 13.88
CA VAL A 130 -12.84 -12.49 13.78
C VAL A 130 -13.37 -12.96 12.42
N LEU A 131 -12.74 -12.55 11.33
CA LEU A 131 -13.18 -12.80 9.96
C LEU A 131 -12.50 -14.02 9.31
N GLY A 132 -11.54 -14.63 10.01
CA GLY A 132 -10.72 -15.70 9.44
C GLY A 132 -9.46 -15.20 8.74
N ALA A 133 -8.50 -16.11 8.53
CA ALA A 133 -7.21 -15.81 7.91
C ALA A 133 -7.34 -15.84 6.38
N ASN A 134 -7.74 -14.71 5.79
CA ASN A 134 -7.89 -14.53 4.35
C ASN A 134 -7.37 -13.14 3.92
N GLU A 135 -7.26 -12.93 2.61
CA GLU A 135 -6.70 -11.69 2.02
C GLU A 135 -7.56 -10.46 2.36
N VAL A 136 -8.87 -10.63 2.45
CA VAL A 136 -9.80 -9.54 2.81
C VAL A 136 -9.58 -9.09 4.23
N SER A 137 -9.37 -10.03 5.16
CA SER A 137 -9.08 -9.71 6.57
C SER A 137 -7.79 -8.91 6.72
N ILE A 138 -6.76 -9.26 5.95
CA ILE A 138 -5.49 -8.50 5.91
C ILE A 138 -5.74 -7.09 5.36
N LEU A 139 -6.46 -6.97 4.25
CA LEU A 139 -6.78 -5.69 3.64
C LEU A 139 -7.54 -4.77 4.61
N VAL A 140 -8.59 -5.28 5.24
CA VAL A 140 -9.38 -4.52 6.23
C VAL A 140 -8.50 -4.08 7.40
N GLY A 141 -7.70 -4.99 7.96
CA GLY A 141 -6.78 -4.66 9.06
C GLY A 141 -5.78 -3.56 8.71
N LEU A 142 -5.22 -3.59 7.50
CA LEU A 142 -4.32 -2.55 7.00
C LEU A 142 -5.03 -1.21 6.76
N CYS A 143 -6.30 -1.24 6.37
CA CYS A 143 -7.07 -0.02 6.09
C CYS A 143 -7.57 0.69 7.37
N ILE A 144 -7.57 0.05 8.54
CA ILE A 144 -8.01 0.70 9.77
C ILE A 144 -7.11 1.89 10.16
N SER A 145 -5.81 1.73 10.04
CA SER A 145 -4.84 2.76 10.46
C SER A 145 -3.99 3.34 9.34
N GLY A 146 -3.92 2.69 8.17
CA GLY A 146 -3.00 3.06 7.10
C GLY A 146 -3.28 4.41 6.43
N TRP A 147 -4.50 4.92 6.51
CA TRP A 147 -4.91 6.22 5.95
C TRP A 147 -4.40 7.43 6.74
N ILE A 148 -4.01 7.24 8.02
CA ILE A 148 -3.73 8.34 8.95
C ILE A 148 -2.52 9.17 8.51
N GLU A 149 -1.45 8.53 8.06
CA GLU A 149 -0.24 9.23 7.58
C GLU A 149 -0.56 10.12 6.37
N THR A 150 -1.30 9.58 5.41
CA THR A 150 -1.77 10.36 4.25
C THR A 150 -2.65 11.53 4.68
N ALA A 151 -3.54 11.31 5.64
CA ALA A 151 -4.40 12.37 6.17
C ALA A 151 -3.61 13.52 6.81
N ARG A 152 -2.56 13.22 7.57
CA ARG A 152 -1.69 14.25 8.18
C ARG A 152 -0.96 15.08 7.12
N ILE A 153 -0.44 14.42 6.08
CA ILE A 153 0.25 15.10 4.97
C ILE A 153 -0.71 16.02 4.23
N VAL A 154 -1.86 15.50 3.81
CA VAL A 154 -2.88 16.26 3.06
C VAL A 154 -3.42 17.42 3.89
N ARG A 155 -3.71 17.21 5.18
CA ARG A 155 -4.10 18.28 6.10
C ARG A 155 -3.08 19.42 6.11
N GLY A 156 -1.79 19.10 6.25
CA GLY A 156 -0.72 20.09 6.22
C GLY A 156 -0.68 20.91 4.94
N GLU A 157 -0.84 20.25 3.78
CA GLU A 157 -0.88 20.92 2.49
C GLU A 157 -2.12 21.81 2.31
N VAL A 158 -3.29 21.36 2.76
CA VAL A 158 -4.51 22.16 2.71
C VAL A 158 -4.40 23.40 3.57
N MET A 159 -3.86 23.29 4.79
CA MET A 159 -3.60 24.45 5.65
C MET A 159 -2.63 25.45 5.01
N ARG A 160 -1.54 24.96 4.43
CA ARG A 160 -0.56 25.79 3.72
C ARG A 160 -1.16 26.54 2.52
N ILE A 161 -2.01 25.89 1.74
CA ILE A 161 -2.71 26.53 0.60
C ILE A 161 -3.68 27.59 1.11
N LYS A 162 -4.42 27.31 2.19
CA LYS A 162 -5.37 28.25 2.82
C LYS A 162 -4.67 29.51 3.29
N ASP A 163 -3.52 29.37 3.96
CA ASP A 163 -2.73 30.52 4.43
C ASP A 163 -2.17 31.33 3.25
N CYS A 164 -1.72 30.67 2.18
CA CYS A 164 -1.24 31.33 0.96
C CYS A 164 -2.35 32.12 0.25
N LEU A 165 -3.57 31.58 0.18
CA LEU A 165 -4.73 32.26 -0.42
C LEU A 165 -5.16 33.49 0.39
N LEU A 166 -5.13 33.42 1.74
CA LEU A 166 -5.41 34.58 2.59
C LEU A 166 -4.39 35.71 2.37
N TYR A 167 -3.12 35.37 2.27
CA TYR A 167 -2.05 36.37 1.99
C TYR A 167 -2.23 37.07 0.63
N THR A 168 -2.63 36.30 -0.41
CA THR A 168 -2.86 36.88 -1.74
C THR A 168 -4.13 37.74 -1.80
N SER A 169 -5.17 37.38 -1.04
CA SER A 169 -6.39 38.20 -0.99
C SER A 169 -6.18 39.52 -0.22
N ASP A 170 -5.44 39.51 0.90
CA ASP A 170 -5.07 40.71 1.64
C ASP A 170 -4.19 41.66 0.81
N ALA A 171 -3.23 41.13 0.05
CA ALA A 171 -2.39 41.91 -0.85
C ALA A 171 -3.18 42.54 -2.01
N ALA A 172 -4.23 41.86 -2.51
CA ALA A 172 -5.12 42.39 -3.51
C ALA A 172 -6.03 43.51 -2.98
N ASP A 173 -6.54 43.38 -1.76
CA ASP A 173 -7.36 44.42 -1.10
C ASP A 173 -6.54 45.68 -0.77
N ASP A 174 -5.29 45.54 -0.34
CA ASP A 174 -4.38 46.67 -0.08
C ASP A 174 -4.04 47.42 -1.39
N SER A 175 -3.92 46.72 -2.54
CA SER A 175 -3.67 47.37 -3.85
C SER A 175 -4.87 48.14 -4.39
N LEU A 176 -6.08 47.86 -3.91
CA LEU A 176 -7.32 48.57 -4.29
C LEU A 176 -7.60 49.78 -3.39
N ARG A 177 -6.89 49.93 -2.29
CA ARG A 177 -7.03 51.06 -1.35
C ARG A 177 -6.08 52.23 -1.57
N VAL A 178 -5.21 52.14 -2.59
CA VAL A 178 -4.37 53.23 -3.06
C VAL A 178 -5.00 53.85 -4.30
#